data_730a9add6e7bcfe7979df121637b05d1
#
_entry.id   730a9add6e7bcfe7979df121637b05d1
#
_cell.length_a   1.000
_cell.length_b   1.000
_cell.length_c   1.000
_cell.angle_alpha   90.00
_cell.angle_beta   90.00
_cell.angle_gamma   90.00
#
_symmetry.space_group_name_H-M   'P 1'
#
loop_
_entity.id
_entity.type
_entity.pdbx_description
1 polymer ?
#
loop_
_entity_poly.entity_id
_entity_poly.type
_entity_poly.pdbx_seq_one_letter_code
_entity_poly.pdbx_strand_id
1 'polypeptide(L)'
;IRRHNANFCVEHFVEQCRRQVRKAIEEFDMIRPGERVLVAVSGGKDSLALWDLLVDLGYEVDGFSIGLGIGEYSDTSKDHSRRYAESRGLTLLEVDLPEHYGFDIPDGSRAAKRVPCSACGLSKRHLFDRAAIEGGYDVVVTGHNLDDEAAVLMGNTLHWHTEYLGRQLPVLPERDGFPRKAKPLVRLSERESAAYCVVRGIDYIVDECPMAEGNRHLGYKHALDEIEQRSPGAKHSFYFGFLDRAAELFAAQAAVEREALAPCAVCGSPTTSDVCAFCRLVDRAGGHARTEPVAVTIGRKEKTRS
;
A
#
# COMPACT_ATOMS: atom_id res chain seq x y z
N ILE A 1 15.53 17.08 11.42
CA ILE A 1 14.20 16.47 11.61
C ILE A 1 13.80 16.69 13.05
N ARG A 2 12.76 17.50 13.31
CA ARG A 2 12.36 17.95 14.65
C ARG A 2 12.08 16.78 15.59
N ARG A 3 11.32 15.76 15.19
CA ARG A 3 10.97 14.60 16.02
C ARG A 3 12.19 13.78 16.49
N HIS A 4 13.31 13.87 15.81
CA HIS A 4 14.56 13.21 16.18
C HIS A 4 15.56 14.18 16.86
N ASN A 5 15.20 15.45 16.98
CA ASN A 5 16.08 16.53 17.43
C ASN A 5 17.47 16.50 16.74
N ALA A 6 17.47 16.23 15.44
CA ALA A 6 18.69 16.01 14.66
C ALA A 6 18.68 16.74 13.32
N ASN A 7 19.83 17.22 12.93
CA ASN A 7 20.13 17.73 11.59
C ASN A 7 21.01 16.70 10.89
N PHE A 8 20.61 16.32 9.68
CA PHE A 8 21.31 15.35 8.86
C PHE A 8 21.84 16.01 7.60
N CYS A 9 23.06 15.68 7.17
CA CYS A 9 23.44 15.85 5.77
C CYS A 9 22.75 14.79 4.92
N VAL A 10 22.83 14.90 3.60
CA VAL A 10 22.13 13.99 2.65
C VAL A 10 22.46 12.53 2.92
N GLU A 11 23.73 12.18 3.06
CA GLU A 11 24.18 10.81 3.28
C GLU A 11 23.62 10.22 4.58
N HIS A 12 23.75 10.96 5.69
CA HIS A 12 23.23 10.52 6.98
C HIS A 12 21.69 10.49 7.01
N PHE A 13 21.02 11.34 6.22
CA PHE A 13 19.56 11.29 6.10
C PHE A 13 19.10 10.03 5.37
N VAL A 14 19.73 9.68 4.25
CA VAL A 14 19.44 8.45 3.52
C VAL A 14 19.66 7.22 4.42
N GLU A 15 20.80 7.16 5.14
CA GLU A 15 21.09 6.08 6.06
C GLU A 15 20.10 6.03 7.23
N GLN A 16 19.64 7.18 7.73
CA GLN A 16 18.56 7.24 8.74
C GLN A 16 17.26 6.62 8.22
N CYS A 17 16.88 6.92 6.97
CA CYS A 17 15.68 6.32 6.35
C CYS A 17 15.83 4.79 6.23
N ARG A 18 16.98 4.30 5.73
CA ARG A 18 17.29 2.87 5.66
C ARG A 18 17.20 2.19 7.02
N ARG A 19 17.79 2.81 8.04
CA ARG A 19 17.75 2.30 9.43
C ARG A 19 16.34 2.21 9.97
N GLN A 20 15.47 3.20 9.71
CA GLN A 20 14.08 3.18 10.17
C GLN A 20 13.27 2.07 9.47
N VAL A 21 13.48 1.86 8.17
CA VAL A 21 12.82 0.80 7.41
C VAL A 21 13.31 -0.57 7.86
N ARG A 22 14.64 -0.75 7.99
CA ARG A 22 15.22 -2.00 8.51
C ARG A 22 14.68 -2.33 9.90
N LYS A 23 14.66 -1.33 10.79
CA LYS A 23 14.10 -1.48 12.14
C LYS A 23 12.64 -1.92 12.11
N ALA A 24 11.81 -1.34 11.23
CA ALA A 24 10.41 -1.74 11.10
C ALA A 24 10.29 -3.19 10.62
N ILE A 25 11.08 -3.57 9.62
CA ILE A 25 11.08 -4.94 9.06
C ILE A 25 11.47 -5.96 10.13
N GLU A 26 12.53 -5.70 10.89
CA GLU A 26 13.04 -6.60 11.94
C GLU A 26 12.08 -6.69 13.13
N GLU A 27 11.58 -5.54 13.61
CA GLU A 27 10.72 -5.46 14.80
C GLU A 27 9.37 -6.16 14.60
N PHE A 28 8.82 -6.13 13.38
CA PHE A 28 7.50 -6.67 13.07
C PHE A 28 7.54 -7.93 12.20
N ASP A 29 8.70 -8.54 11.98
CA ASP A 29 8.89 -9.72 11.10
C ASP A 29 8.19 -9.56 9.73
N MET A 30 8.41 -8.38 9.09
CA MET A 30 7.70 -7.99 7.88
C MET A 30 8.12 -8.78 6.65
N ILE A 31 9.42 -8.98 6.47
CA ILE A 31 10.05 -9.66 5.32
C ILE A 31 11.13 -10.58 5.88
N ARG A 32 11.03 -11.86 5.56
CA ARG A 32 11.98 -12.88 6.01
C ARG A 32 13.09 -13.10 4.97
N PRO A 33 14.26 -13.62 5.36
CA PRO A 33 15.32 -13.93 4.41
C PRO A 33 14.87 -14.89 3.30
N GLY A 34 15.15 -14.53 2.04
CA GLY A 34 14.82 -15.35 0.88
C GLY A 34 13.39 -15.21 0.38
N GLU A 35 12.54 -14.43 1.03
CA GLU A 35 11.18 -14.15 0.54
C GLU A 35 11.17 -13.24 -0.68
N ARG A 36 10.25 -13.51 -1.59
CA ARG A 36 9.93 -12.66 -2.74
C ARG A 36 8.92 -11.60 -2.35
N VAL A 37 9.25 -10.35 -2.61
CA VAL A 37 8.47 -9.19 -2.20
C VAL A 37 7.78 -8.54 -3.39
N LEU A 38 6.47 -8.29 -3.29
CA LEU A 38 5.72 -7.48 -4.25
C LEU A 38 5.43 -6.10 -3.66
N VAL A 39 5.97 -5.05 -4.28
CA VAL A 39 5.70 -3.65 -3.88
C VAL A 39 4.51 -3.09 -4.63
N ALA A 40 3.53 -2.57 -3.91
CA ALA A 40 2.43 -1.80 -4.48
C ALA A 40 2.93 -0.43 -4.94
N VAL A 41 3.06 -0.23 -6.25
CA VAL A 41 3.61 0.99 -6.85
C VAL A 41 2.48 1.84 -7.42
N SER A 42 2.42 3.11 -7.02
CA SER A 42 1.41 4.08 -7.50
C SER A 42 2.02 5.30 -8.19
N GLY A 43 3.33 5.30 -8.48
CA GLY A 43 4.02 6.46 -9.03
C GLY A 43 4.18 7.64 -8.06
N GLY A 44 3.58 7.56 -6.88
CA GLY A 44 3.71 8.57 -5.82
C GLY A 44 4.95 8.36 -4.95
N LYS A 45 5.38 9.43 -4.26
CA LYS A 45 6.60 9.49 -3.44
C LYS A 45 6.78 8.32 -2.48
N ASP A 46 5.73 7.93 -1.76
CA ASP A 46 5.84 6.90 -0.72
C ASP A 46 6.09 5.52 -1.32
N SER A 47 5.39 5.18 -2.40
CA SER A 47 5.57 3.89 -3.07
C SER A 47 6.94 3.75 -3.74
N LEU A 48 7.43 4.82 -4.38
CA LEU A 48 8.74 4.81 -5.01
C LEU A 48 9.89 4.88 -3.99
N ALA A 49 9.73 5.66 -2.90
CA ALA A 49 10.68 5.66 -1.78
C ALA A 49 10.77 4.28 -1.12
N LEU A 50 9.62 3.60 -0.90
CA LEU A 50 9.61 2.24 -0.38
C LEU A 50 10.38 1.28 -1.28
N TRP A 51 10.10 1.33 -2.58
CA TRP A 51 10.76 0.44 -3.54
C TRP A 51 12.27 0.66 -3.58
N ASP A 52 12.72 1.93 -3.66
CA ASP A 52 14.14 2.29 -3.61
C ASP A 52 14.83 1.81 -2.32
N LEU A 53 14.20 2.04 -1.17
CA LEU A 53 14.73 1.62 0.13
C LEU A 53 14.87 0.11 0.24
N LEU A 54 13.91 -0.67 -0.23
CA LEU A 54 13.98 -2.13 -0.17
C LEU A 54 15.05 -2.69 -1.10
N VAL A 55 15.18 -2.15 -2.32
CA VAL A 55 16.27 -2.50 -3.25
C VAL A 55 17.64 -2.17 -2.66
N ASP A 56 17.80 -0.97 -2.08
CA ASP A 56 19.04 -0.54 -1.42
C ASP A 56 19.38 -1.39 -0.17
N LEU A 57 18.38 -1.98 0.48
CA LEU A 57 18.56 -2.91 1.61
C LEU A 57 18.85 -4.35 1.16
N GLY A 58 18.83 -4.63 -0.14
CA GLY A 58 19.20 -5.93 -0.72
C GLY A 58 18.06 -6.94 -0.80
N TYR A 59 16.80 -6.53 -0.65
CA TYR A 59 15.66 -7.42 -0.83
C TYR A 59 15.40 -7.72 -2.32
N GLU A 60 14.90 -8.91 -2.62
CA GLU A 60 14.39 -9.26 -3.95
C GLU A 60 12.95 -8.75 -4.11
N VAL A 61 12.79 -7.71 -4.93
CA VAL A 61 11.56 -6.90 -4.95
C VAL A 61 11.13 -6.62 -6.38
N ASP A 62 9.91 -7.00 -6.72
CA ASP A 62 9.24 -6.61 -7.97
C ASP A 62 8.14 -5.57 -7.67
N GLY A 63 7.95 -4.61 -8.57
CA GLY A 63 6.87 -3.64 -8.47
C GLY A 63 5.58 -4.14 -9.11
N PHE A 64 4.43 -3.71 -8.58
CA PHE A 64 3.14 -3.93 -9.21
C PHE A 64 2.32 -2.64 -9.24
N SER A 65 1.94 -2.20 -10.44
CA SER A 65 1.16 -0.99 -10.69
C SER A 65 -0.21 -1.33 -11.26
N ILE A 66 -1.22 -0.52 -10.90
CA ILE A 66 -2.60 -0.69 -11.36
C ILE A 66 -3.07 0.59 -12.03
N GLY A 67 -3.36 0.52 -13.34
CA GLY A 67 -4.05 1.55 -14.09
C GLY A 67 -5.52 1.60 -13.68
N LEU A 68 -5.94 2.73 -13.10
CA LEU A 68 -7.27 2.91 -12.51
C LEU A 68 -8.28 3.57 -13.46
N GLY A 69 -7.82 4.07 -14.62
CA GLY A 69 -8.66 4.80 -15.57
C GLY A 69 -9.10 6.18 -15.05
N ILE A 70 -8.35 6.82 -14.17
CA ILE A 70 -8.66 8.16 -13.67
C ILE A 70 -7.98 9.21 -14.58
N GLY A 71 -8.32 9.19 -15.87
CA GLY A 71 -7.81 10.13 -16.85
C GLY A 71 -6.30 10.28 -16.84
N GLU A 72 -5.83 11.50 -17.17
CA GLU A 72 -4.41 11.86 -17.22
C GLU A 72 -3.63 11.55 -15.92
N TYR A 73 -4.30 11.64 -14.76
CA TYR A 73 -3.69 11.27 -13.49
C TYR A 73 -3.19 9.83 -13.47
N SER A 74 -3.99 8.87 -13.98
CA SER A 74 -3.58 7.45 -14.04
C SER A 74 -2.42 7.23 -15.01
N ASP A 75 -2.41 7.94 -16.13
CA ASP A 75 -1.35 7.81 -17.14
C ASP A 75 -0.03 8.37 -16.61
N THR A 76 -0.04 9.57 -16.04
CA THR A 76 1.12 10.17 -15.38
C THR A 76 1.66 9.27 -14.26
N SER A 77 0.79 8.69 -13.44
CA SER A 77 1.14 7.75 -12.37
C SER A 77 1.86 6.50 -12.90
N LYS A 78 1.36 5.90 -13.99
CA LYS A 78 2.00 4.78 -14.68
C LYS A 78 3.37 5.16 -15.22
N ASP A 79 3.48 6.32 -15.86
CA ASP A 79 4.74 6.79 -16.45
C ASP A 79 5.83 7.02 -15.41
N HIS A 80 5.52 7.57 -14.24
CA HIS A 80 6.50 7.67 -13.15
C HIS A 80 6.95 6.29 -12.67
N SER A 81 6.03 5.34 -12.52
CA SER A 81 6.34 3.97 -12.11
C SER A 81 7.26 3.26 -13.11
N ARG A 82 6.96 3.36 -14.40
CA ARG A 82 7.75 2.77 -15.50
C ARG A 82 9.14 3.38 -15.59
N ARG A 83 9.24 4.72 -15.64
CA ARG A 83 10.53 5.43 -15.69
C ARG A 83 11.41 5.07 -14.50
N TYR A 84 10.84 4.98 -13.32
CA TYR A 84 11.59 4.54 -12.13
C TYR A 84 12.12 3.11 -12.30
N ALA A 85 11.26 2.15 -12.68
CA ALA A 85 11.64 0.75 -12.89
C ALA A 85 12.75 0.61 -13.94
N GLU A 86 12.60 1.29 -15.09
CA GLU A 86 13.56 1.29 -16.18
C GLU A 86 14.92 1.87 -15.74
N SER A 87 14.91 3.01 -15.04
CA SER A 87 16.14 3.67 -14.57
C SER A 87 16.96 2.82 -13.61
N ARG A 88 16.31 1.90 -12.90
CA ARG A 88 16.91 1.01 -11.90
C ARG A 88 17.05 -0.44 -12.39
N GLY A 89 16.57 -0.76 -13.59
CA GLY A 89 16.60 -2.11 -14.14
C GLY A 89 15.75 -3.11 -13.34
N LEU A 90 14.64 -2.63 -12.76
CA LEU A 90 13.72 -3.41 -11.92
C LEU A 90 12.57 -4.00 -12.74
N THR A 91 12.00 -5.09 -12.24
CA THR A 91 10.78 -5.68 -12.81
C THR A 91 9.55 -4.91 -12.33
N LEU A 92 8.72 -4.46 -13.26
CA LEU A 92 7.40 -3.89 -12.99
C LEU A 92 6.33 -4.77 -13.63
N LEU A 93 5.39 -5.22 -12.82
CA LEU A 93 4.16 -5.88 -13.26
C LEU A 93 3.06 -4.82 -13.35
N GLU A 94 2.21 -4.90 -14.36
CA GLU A 94 1.11 -3.95 -14.55
C GLU A 94 -0.21 -4.64 -14.84
N VAL A 95 -1.30 -4.02 -14.40
CA VAL A 95 -2.66 -4.31 -14.82
C VAL A 95 -3.40 -3.00 -15.03
N ASP A 96 -4.27 -2.94 -16.03
CA ASP A 96 -5.09 -1.77 -16.32
C ASP A 96 -6.57 -2.15 -16.20
N LEU A 97 -7.34 -1.45 -15.36
CA LEU A 97 -8.76 -1.77 -15.14
C LEU A 97 -9.60 -1.61 -16.41
N PRO A 98 -9.51 -0.49 -17.17
CA PRO A 98 -10.22 -0.35 -18.43
C PRO A 98 -9.91 -1.46 -19.43
N GLU A 99 -8.63 -1.75 -19.64
CA GLU A 99 -8.19 -2.73 -20.63
C GLU A 99 -8.56 -4.17 -20.25
N HIS A 100 -8.32 -4.54 -18.97
CA HIS A 100 -8.40 -5.92 -18.54
C HIS A 100 -9.76 -6.30 -17.92
N TYR A 101 -10.51 -5.32 -17.42
CA TYR A 101 -11.79 -5.55 -16.74
C TYR A 101 -12.96 -4.77 -17.33
N GLY A 102 -12.73 -3.88 -18.32
CA GLY A 102 -13.75 -3.15 -19.03
C GLY A 102 -14.41 -2.02 -18.23
N PHE A 103 -13.80 -1.54 -17.15
CA PHE A 103 -14.32 -0.41 -16.37
C PHE A 103 -13.18 0.41 -15.75
N ASP A 104 -13.44 1.68 -15.50
CA ASP A 104 -12.58 2.57 -14.72
C ASP A 104 -13.16 2.85 -13.33
N ILE A 105 -12.35 3.45 -12.43
CA ILE A 105 -12.83 3.76 -11.06
C ILE A 105 -13.95 4.79 -11.04
N PRO A 106 -13.92 5.89 -11.81
CA PRO A 106 -15.04 6.83 -11.91
C PRO A 106 -16.37 6.16 -12.23
N ASP A 107 -16.42 5.37 -13.30
CA ASP A 107 -17.64 4.71 -13.76
C ASP A 107 -18.06 3.56 -12.84
N GLY A 108 -17.12 2.73 -12.44
CA GLY A 108 -17.38 1.63 -11.51
C GLY A 108 -17.90 2.09 -10.15
N SER A 109 -17.40 3.22 -9.64
CA SER A 109 -17.90 3.80 -8.38
C SER A 109 -19.33 4.29 -8.51
N ARG A 110 -19.66 4.95 -9.63
CA ARG A 110 -21.04 5.42 -9.93
C ARG A 110 -22.01 4.26 -10.08
N ALA A 111 -21.66 3.26 -10.89
CA ALA A 111 -22.48 2.08 -11.13
C ALA A 111 -22.76 1.28 -9.84
N ALA A 112 -21.74 1.15 -8.99
CA ALA A 112 -21.87 0.45 -7.71
C ALA A 112 -22.44 1.31 -6.57
N LYS A 113 -22.72 2.60 -6.80
CA LYS A 113 -23.14 3.58 -5.78
C LYS A 113 -22.19 3.61 -4.57
N ARG A 114 -20.88 3.60 -4.85
CA ARG A 114 -19.80 3.65 -3.85
C ARG A 114 -19.04 4.97 -3.93
N VAL A 115 -18.46 5.37 -2.80
CA VAL A 115 -17.46 6.44 -2.79
C VAL A 115 -16.26 6.00 -3.63
N PRO A 116 -15.71 6.85 -4.54
CA PRO A 116 -14.62 6.46 -5.44
C PRO A 116 -13.40 5.84 -4.72
N CYS A 117 -12.96 6.41 -3.60
CA CYS A 117 -11.88 5.84 -2.80
C CYS A 117 -12.19 4.43 -2.27
N SER A 118 -13.46 4.13 -1.98
CA SER A 118 -13.88 2.77 -1.55
C SER A 118 -13.80 1.77 -2.70
N ALA A 119 -14.24 2.14 -3.91
CA ALA A 119 -14.13 1.30 -5.10
C ALA A 119 -12.66 1.08 -5.49
N CYS A 120 -11.86 2.14 -5.49
CA CYS A 120 -10.42 2.10 -5.73
C CYS A 120 -9.69 1.18 -4.73
N GLY A 121 -9.91 1.37 -3.43
CA GLY A 121 -9.30 0.55 -2.39
C GLY A 121 -9.70 -0.93 -2.47
N LEU A 122 -10.95 -1.23 -2.85
CA LEU A 122 -11.42 -2.59 -3.09
C LEU A 122 -10.67 -3.22 -4.27
N SER A 123 -10.60 -2.52 -5.41
CA SER A 123 -9.93 -2.99 -6.62
C SER A 123 -8.44 -3.21 -6.37
N LYS A 124 -7.75 -2.25 -5.76
CA LYS A 124 -6.33 -2.37 -5.41
C LYS A 124 -6.05 -3.58 -4.52
N ARG A 125 -6.79 -3.75 -3.43
CA ARG A 125 -6.57 -4.89 -2.53
C ARG A 125 -6.74 -6.22 -3.23
N HIS A 126 -7.82 -6.37 -4.01
CA HIS A 126 -8.08 -7.59 -4.76
C HIS A 126 -6.96 -7.91 -5.76
N LEU A 127 -6.53 -6.91 -6.54
CA LEU A 127 -5.52 -7.12 -7.58
C LEU A 127 -4.12 -7.35 -7.00
N PHE A 128 -3.75 -6.68 -5.90
CA PHE A 128 -2.50 -6.98 -5.19
C PHE A 128 -2.48 -8.41 -4.66
N ASP A 129 -3.56 -8.87 -4.05
CA ASP A 129 -3.66 -10.24 -3.55
C ASP A 129 -3.54 -11.25 -4.69
N ARG A 130 -4.28 -11.04 -5.79
CA ARG A 130 -4.18 -11.91 -6.96
C ARG A 130 -2.80 -11.95 -7.58
N ALA A 131 -2.21 -10.79 -7.84
CA ALA A 131 -0.87 -10.71 -8.43
C ALA A 131 0.18 -11.41 -7.55
N ALA A 132 0.06 -11.28 -6.23
CA ALA A 132 0.97 -11.95 -5.31
C ALA A 132 0.79 -13.48 -5.31
N ILE A 133 -0.45 -13.96 -5.27
CA ILE A 133 -0.76 -15.40 -5.30
C ILE A 133 -0.30 -16.02 -6.63
N GLU A 134 -0.68 -15.43 -7.76
CA GLU A 134 -0.36 -15.91 -9.11
C GLU A 134 1.15 -15.85 -9.40
N GLY A 135 1.84 -14.82 -8.90
CA GLY A 135 3.28 -14.62 -9.07
C GLY A 135 4.14 -15.39 -8.04
N GLY A 136 3.53 -16.03 -7.04
CA GLY A 136 4.25 -16.74 -5.97
C GLY A 136 5.08 -15.79 -5.10
N TYR A 137 4.54 -14.62 -4.75
CA TYR A 137 5.15 -13.69 -3.80
C TYR A 137 4.71 -14.02 -2.37
N ASP A 138 5.65 -13.95 -1.45
CA ASP A 138 5.43 -14.28 -0.03
C ASP A 138 4.81 -13.11 0.73
N VAL A 139 5.13 -11.88 0.32
CA VAL A 139 4.65 -10.67 0.98
C VAL A 139 4.34 -9.54 0.00
N VAL A 140 3.23 -8.85 0.25
CA VAL A 140 2.87 -7.59 -0.41
C VAL A 140 3.21 -6.44 0.52
N VAL A 141 4.01 -5.49 0.05
CA VAL A 141 4.35 -4.31 0.83
C VAL A 141 3.75 -3.05 0.22
N THR A 142 3.30 -2.13 1.09
CA THR A 142 2.66 -0.89 0.67
C THR A 142 3.36 0.33 1.27
N GLY A 143 3.35 1.44 0.54
CA GLY A 143 3.97 2.71 0.94
C GLY A 143 3.22 3.49 2.03
N HIS A 144 2.39 2.83 2.84
CA HIS A 144 1.76 3.50 3.98
C HIS A 144 2.81 3.89 5.02
N ASN A 145 2.87 5.17 5.32
CA ASN A 145 3.82 5.78 6.25
C ASN A 145 3.19 6.05 7.62
N LEU A 146 3.93 6.65 8.55
CA LEU A 146 3.47 6.98 9.89
C LEU A 146 2.24 7.90 9.89
N ASP A 147 2.20 8.86 8.98
CA ASP A 147 1.11 9.84 8.89
C ASP A 147 -0.20 9.16 8.44
N ASP A 148 -0.11 8.21 7.52
CA ASP A 148 -1.26 7.41 7.07
C ASP A 148 -1.80 6.56 8.21
N GLU A 149 -0.93 5.82 8.88
CA GLU A 149 -1.32 4.91 9.96
C GLU A 149 -1.88 5.66 11.17
N ALA A 150 -1.27 6.78 11.54
CA ALA A 150 -1.78 7.62 12.63
C ALA A 150 -3.15 8.24 12.28
N ALA A 151 -3.36 8.67 11.02
CA ALA A 151 -4.64 9.23 10.57
C ALA A 151 -5.75 8.17 10.55
N VAL A 152 -5.46 6.96 10.08
CA VAL A 152 -6.42 5.84 10.12
C VAL A 152 -6.73 5.44 11.56
N LEU A 153 -5.71 5.35 12.42
CA LEU A 153 -5.89 5.06 13.84
C LEU A 153 -6.78 6.12 14.52
N MET A 154 -6.53 7.41 14.25
CA MET A 154 -7.34 8.51 14.78
C MET A 154 -8.80 8.37 14.35
N GLY A 155 -9.05 8.15 13.06
CA GLY A 155 -10.40 7.96 12.54
C GLY A 155 -11.10 6.76 13.17
N ASN A 156 -10.44 5.61 13.27
CA ASN A 156 -11.01 4.41 13.87
C ASN A 156 -11.32 4.61 15.37
N THR A 157 -10.44 5.32 16.09
CA THR A 157 -10.61 5.62 17.52
C THR A 157 -11.77 6.60 17.74
N LEU A 158 -11.87 7.67 16.96
CA LEU A 158 -12.92 8.67 17.08
C LEU A 158 -14.33 8.10 16.82
N HIS A 159 -14.41 7.08 15.97
CA HIS A 159 -15.67 6.41 15.64
C HIS A 159 -15.88 5.08 16.36
N TRP A 160 -14.94 4.67 17.22
CA TRP A 160 -14.96 3.38 17.93
C TRP A 160 -15.17 2.18 17.03
N HIS A 161 -14.52 2.19 15.85
CA HIS A 161 -14.51 1.08 14.92
C HIS A 161 -13.58 -0.04 15.43
N THR A 162 -14.01 -0.79 16.44
CA THR A 162 -13.18 -1.77 17.16
C THR A 162 -12.65 -2.89 16.25
N GLU A 163 -13.44 -3.35 15.28
CA GLU A 163 -13.04 -4.34 14.27
C GLU A 163 -11.89 -3.84 13.38
N TYR A 164 -11.87 -2.54 13.04
CA TYR A 164 -10.77 -1.94 12.28
C TYR A 164 -9.55 -1.68 13.15
N LEU A 165 -9.73 -1.32 14.43
CA LEU A 165 -8.62 -1.20 15.40
C LEU A 165 -7.89 -2.53 15.54
N GLY A 166 -8.59 -3.65 15.55
CA GLY A 166 -7.99 -4.99 15.58
C GLY A 166 -7.17 -5.37 14.34
N ARG A 167 -7.25 -4.58 13.27
CA ARG A 167 -6.49 -4.75 12.02
C ARG A 167 -5.50 -3.61 11.78
N GLN A 168 -5.37 -2.69 12.71
CA GLN A 168 -4.48 -1.52 12.62
C GLN A 168 -3.03 -1.89 12.98
N LEU A 169 -2.54 -2.95 12.32
CA LEU A 169 -1.19 -3.49 12.54
C LEU A 169 -0.28 -3.14 11.36
N PRO A 170 1.03 -2.99 11.60
CA PRO A 170 2.01 -2.80 10.53
C PRO A 170 2.21 -4.04 9.66
N VAL A 171 1.80 -5.22 10.17
CA VAL A 171 1.79 -6.49 9.45
C VAL A 171 0.43 -7.16 9.60
N LEU A 172 -0.12 -7.61 8.49
CA LEU A 172 -1.22 -8.55 8.45
C LEU A 172 -0.65 -9.90 8.01
N PRO A 173 -0.69 -10.95 8.87
CA PRO A 173 -0.11 -12.24 8.55
C PRO A 173 -0.81 -12.89 7.34
N GLU A 174 -0.10 -13.79 6.68
CA GLU A 174 -0.68 -14.68 5.68
C GLU A 174 -1.86 -15.46 6.30
N ARG A 175 -2.94 -15.59 5.53
CA ARG A 175 -4.13 -16.26 6.01
C ARG A 175 -5.04 -16.70 4.87
N ASP A 176 -5.55 -17.92 4.97
CA ASP A 176 -6.61 -18.43 4.08
C ASP A 176 -6.32 -18.23 2.59
N GLY A 177 -5.05 -18.36 2.17
CA GLY A 177 -4.59 -18.15 0.81
C GLY A 177 -4.23 -16.69 0.45
N PHE A 178 -4.39 -15.73 1.37
CA PHE A 178 -3.87 -14.38 1.17
C PHE A 178 -2.39 -14.28 1.58
N PRO A 179 -1.56 -13.53 0.82
CA PRO A 179 -0.18 -13.27 1.19
C PRO A 179 -0.09 -12.38 2.44
N ARG A 180 1.05 -12.43 3.12
CA ARG A 180 1.38 -11.45 4.17
C ARG A 180 1.38 -10.04 3.58
N LYS A 181 0.90 -9.06 4.36
CA LYS A 181 0.92 -7.63 3.99
C LYS A 181 1.69 -6.85 5.01
N ALA A 182 2.60 -5.99 4.56
CA ALA A 182 3.43 -5.19 5.45
C ALA A 182 3.56 -3.74 5.01
N LYS A 183 3.90 -2.87 5.98
CA LYS A 183 4.01 -1.41 5.81
C LYS A 183 5.38 -0.93 6.30
N PRO A 184 6.47 -1.18 5.54
CA PRO A 184 7.83 -0.89 6.01
C PRO A 184 8.11 0.59 6.30
N LEU A 185 7.33 1.53 5.70
CA LEU A 185 7.47 2.97 5.96
C LEU A 185 6.81 3.44 7.25
N VAL A 186 6.22 2.56 8.05
CA VAL A 186 5.47 2.93 9.27
C VAL A 186 6.26 3.77 10.27
N ARG A 187 7.61 3.74 10.20
CA ARG A 187 8.50 4.55 11.02
C ARG A 187 8.97 5.85 10.37
N LEU A 188 8.63 6.07 9.12
CA LEU A 188 8.92 7.32 8.39
C LEU A 188 7.66 8.17 8.29
N SER A 189 7.83 9.49 8.43
CA SER A 189 6.75 10.44 8.15
C SER A 189 6.64 10.69 6.64
N GLU A 190 5.48 11.17 6.21
CA GLU A 190 5.23 11.57 4.83
C GLU A 190 6.26 12.59 4.33
N ARG A 191 6.64 13.54 5.19
CA ARG A 191 7.67 14.53 4.89
C ARG A 191 9.07 13.91 4.71
N GLU A 192 9.40 12.87 5.46
CA GLU A 192 10.66 12.14 5.29
C GLU A 192 10.69 11.36 4.00
N SER A 193 9.58 10.73 3.60
CA SER A 193 9.47 10.07 2.30
C SER A 193 9.66 11.04 1.14
N ALA A 194 9.01 12.23 1.20
CA ALA A 194 9.19 13.27 0.19
C ALA A 194 10.64 13.76 0.12
N ALA A 195 11.26 14.05 1.27
CA ALA A 195 12.66 14.48 1.33
C ALA A 195 13.60 13.38 0.80
N TYR A 196 13.31 12.10 1.08
CA TYR A 196 14.07 10.96 0.56
C TYR A 196 14.04 10.95 -0.97
N CYS A 197 12.86 11.07 -1.59
CA CYS A 197 12.75 11.13 -3.04
C CYS A 197 13.57 12.28 -3.64
N VAL A 198 13.48 13.47 -3.05
CA VAL A 198 14.23 14.65 -3.52
C VAL A 198 15.74 14.41 -3.48
N VAL A 199 16.28 13.94 -2.36
CA VAL A 199 17.74 13.74 -2.23
C VAL A 199 18.25 12.53 -3.03
N ARG A 200 17.39 11.59 -3.38
CA ARG A 200 17.69 10.44 -4.24
C ARG A 200 17.47 10.73 -5.73
N GLY A 201 16.92 11.88 -6.08
CA GLY A 201 16.57 12.22 -7.46
C GLY A 201 15.46 11.33 -8.03
N ILE A 202 14.54 10.86 -7.19
CA ILE A 202 13.39 10.05 -7.60
C ILE A 202 12.27 11.00 -8.02
N ASP A 203 11.92 10.94 -9.30
CA ASP A 203 10.79 11.67 -9.88
C ASP A 203 9.48 10.94 -9.58
N TYR A 204 8.46 11.66 -9.08
CA TYR A 204 7.18 11.11 -8.66
C TYR A 204 6.02 12.05 -8.97
N ILE A 205 4.80 11.51 -9.10
CA ILE A 205 3.60 12.33 -9.30
C ILE A 205 3.32 13.17 -8.04
N VAL A 206 3.25 14.49 -8.22
CA VAL A 206 2.97 15.46 -7.16
C VAL A 206 1.47 15.75 -7.05
N ASP A 207 0.75 15.63 -8.16
CA ASP A 207 -0.67 15.90 -8.23
C ASP A 207 -1.47 14.97 -7.31
N GLU A 208 -2.44 15.55 -6.61
CA GLU A 208 -3.39 14.76 -5.82
C GLU A 208 -4.40 14.07 -6.73
N CYS A 209 -4.82 12.87 -6.33
CA CYS A 209 -5.87 12.14 -7.05
C CYS A 209 -7.17 12.96 -7.07
N PRO A 210 -7.74 13.29 -8.26
CA PRO A 210 -8.96 14.09 -8.35
C PRO A 210 -10.18 13.42 -7.69
N MET A 211 -10.10 12.10 -7.42
CA MET A 211 -11.14 11.36 -6.71
C MET A 211 -10.99 11.41 -5.18
N ALA A 212 -9.95 12.04 -4.65
CA ALA A 212 -9.69 12.11 -3.20
C ALA A 212 -10.46 13.26 -2.51
N GLU A 213 -11.13 14.12 -3.24
CA GLU A 213 -11.92 15.23 -2.69
C GLU A 213 -12.96 14.72 -1.68
N GLY A 214 -13.02 15.36 -0.51
CA GLY A 214 -13.90 14.94 0.59
C GLY A 214 -13.43 13.72 1.38
N ASN A 215 -12.21 13.24 1.18
CA ASN A 215 -11.64 12.15 1.94
C ASN A 215 -11.38 12.58 3.41
N ARG A 216 -12.14 11.98 4.35
CA ARG A 216 -12.03 12.28 5.78
C ARG A 216 -10.62 12.06 6.36
N HIS A 217 -9.85 11.12 5.79
CA HIS A 217 -8.50 10.85 6.26
C HIS A 217 -7.55 12.04 6.07
N LEU A 218 -7.76 12.88 5.07
CA LEU A 218 -7.00 14.12 4.89
C LEU A 218 -7.22 15.08 6.06
N GLY A 219 -8.46 15.21 6.54
CA GLY A 219 -8.77 16.01 7.73
C GLY A 219 -8.06 15.52 8.99
N TYR A 220 -7.98 14.19 9.18
CA TYR A 220 -7.23 13.62 10.32
C TYR A 220 -5.71 13.83 10.18
N LYS A 221 -5.16 13.72 8.96
CA LYS A 221 -3.76 14.06 8.71
C LYS A 221 -3.45 15.51 9.09
N HIS A 222 -4.25 16.46 8.63
CA HIS A 222 -4.06 17.88 8.94
C HIS A 222 -4.13 18.16 10.45
N ALA A 223 -5.11 17.59 11.15
CA ALA A 223 -5.21 17.74 12.60
C ALA A 223 -3.98 17.18 13.33
N LEU A 224 -3.49 16.01 12.91
CA LEU A 224 -2.28 15.40 13.46
C LEU A 224 -1.02 16.19 13.11
N ASP A 225 -0.96 16.84 11.95
CA ASP A 225 0.15 17.74 11.57
C ASP A 225 0.24 18.97 12.48
N GLU A 226 -0.90 19.57 12.82
CA GLU A 226 -0.92 20.68 13.77
C GLU A 226 -0.44 20.27 15.17
N ILE A 227 -0.84 19.07 15.61
CA ILE A 227 -0.37 18.52 16.90
C ILE A 227 1.14 18.26 16.83
N GLU A 228 1.63 17.63 15.77
CA GLU A 228 3.04 17.30 15.56
C GLU A 228 3.94 18.56 15.53
N GLN A 229 3.44 19.67 14.94
CA GLN A 229 4.16 20.95 14.91
C GLN A 229 4.37 21.53 16.31
N ARG A 230 3.38 21.37 17.21
CA ARG A 230 3.43 21.85 18.59
C ARG A 230 4.15 20.87 19.53
N SER A 231 4.03 19.57 19.24
CA SER A 231 4.61 18.49 20.05
C SER A 231 5.30 17.48 19.11
N PRO A 232 6.56 17.72 18.71
CA PRO A 232 7.29 16.85 17.82
C PRO A 232 7.42 15.42 18.36
N GLY A 233 7.02 14.43 17.56
CA GLY A 233 6.95 13.01 17.95
C GLY A 233 5.57 12.55 18.40
N ALA A 234 4.56 13.43 18.43
CA ALA A 234 3.21 13.09 18.87
C ALA A 234 2.57 11.98 17.99
N LYS A 235 2.73 12.03 16.67
CA LYS A 235 2.23 10.97 15.76
C LYS A 235 2.86 9.61 16.08
N HIS A 236 4.17 9.61 16.30
CA HIS A 236 4.90 8.39 16.66
C HIS A 236 4.41 7.85 18.01
N SER A 237 4.33 8.69 19.03
CA SER A 237 3.85 8.29 20.36
C SER A 237 2.41 7.78 20.33
N PHE A 238 1.55 8.38 19.51
CA PHE A 238 0.16 7.96 19.35
C PHE A 238 0.06 6.58 18.70
N TYR A 239 0.71 6.38 17.54
CA TYR A 239 0.62 5.12 16.80
C TYR A 239 1.35 3.96 17.51
N PHE A 240 2.60 4.15 17.91
CA PHE A 240 3.37 3.09 18.59
C PHE A 240 2.87 2.85 20.00
N GLY A 241 2.37 3.88 20.70
CA GLY A 241 1.70 3.71 21.98
C GLY A 241 0.43 2.85 21.88
N PHE A 242 -0.32 2.96 20.79
CA PHE A 242 -1.43 2.07 20.50
C PHE A 242 -0.95 0.64 20.25
N LEU A 243 0.08 0.45 19.42
CA LEU A 243 0.63 -0.88 19.13
C LEU A 243 1.09 -1.59 20.42
N ASP A 244 1.79 -0.87 21.29
CA ASP A 244 2.38 -1.44 22.50
C ASP A 244 1.35 -1.78 23.59
N ARG A 245 0.20 -1.07 23.63
CA ARG A 245 -0.70 -1.12 24.80
C ARG A 245 -2.10 -1.61 24.50
N ALA A 246 -2.58 -1.47 23.26
CA ALA A 246 -3.99 -1.69 22.94
C ALA A 246 -4.21 -2.62 21.74
N ALA A 247 -3.28 -2.71 20.81
CA ALA A 247 -3.48 -3.44 19.55
C ALA A 247 -3.84 -4.91 19.78
N GLU A 248 -3.17 -5.60 20.73
CA GLU A 248 -3.45 -7.00 21.05
C GLU A 248 -4.87 -7.23 21.56
N LEU A 249 -5.40 -6.30 22.37
CA LEU A 249 -6.76 -6.40 22.93
C LEU A 249 -7.80 -6.38 21.82
N PHE A 250 -7.66 -5.45 20.86
CA PHE A 250 -8.55 -5.35 19.72
C PHE A 250 -8.35 -6.48 18.71
N ALA A 251 -7.11 -6.94 18.50
CA ALA A 251 -6.80 -8.05 17.60
C ALA A 251 -7.41 -9.37 18.09
N ALA A 252 -7.36 -9.63 19.39
CA ALA A 252 -7.99 -10.81 20.00
C ALA A 252 -9.51 -10.81 19.81
N GLN A 253 -10.17 -9.67 20.02
CA GLN A 253 -11.60 -9.53 19.77
C GLN A 253 -11.94 -9.73 18.28
N ALA A 254 -11.23 -9.11 17.36
CA ALA A 254 -11.44 -9.24 15.93
C ALA A 254 -11.18 -10.68 15.40
N ALA A 255 -10.39 -11.48 16.09
CA ALA A 255 -10.12 -12.87 15.71
C ALA A 255 -11.32 -13.81 15.97
N VAL A 256 -12.09 -13.55 17.02
CA VAL A 256 -13.27 -14.36 17.39
C VAL A 256 -14.41 -14.20 16.37
N GLU A 257 -14.52 -13.04 15.73
CA GLU A 257 -15.64 -12.69 14.83
C GLU A 257 -15.38 -13.06 13.36
N ARG A 258 -14.28 -13.77 13.04
CA ARG A 258 -13.89 -14.04 11.66
C ARG A 258 -14.62 -15.23 11.05
N GLU A 259 -15.33 -14.99 9.95
CA GLU A 259 -15.95 -16.02 9.12
C GLU A 259 -14.90 -16.82 8.33
N ALA A 260 -15.21 -18.10 8.05
CA ALA A 260 -14.42 -18.93 7.15
C ALA A 260 -14.51 -18.39 5.71
N LEU A 261 -13.39 -18.49 4.97
CA LEU A 261 -13.33 -18.09 3.58
C LEU A 261 -13.51 -19.26 2.64
N ALA A 262 -14.20 -19.03 1.53
CA ALA A 262 -14.36 -19.96 0.42
C ALA A 262 -13.88 -19.32 -0.89
N PRO A 263 -13.50 -20.10 -1.91
CA PRO A 263 -13.18 -19.55 -3.22
C PRO A 263 -14.37 -18.85 -3.85
N CYS A 264 -14.17 -17.65 -4.39
CA CYS A 264 -15.16 -16.94 -5.19
C CYS A 264 -15.55 -17.76 -6.42
N ALA A 265 -16.85 -17.93 -6.67
CA ALA A 265 -17.36 -18.70 -7.81
C ALA A 265 -16.93 -18.12 -9.20
N VAL A 266 -16.52 -16.85 -9.25
CA VAL A 266 -16.14 -16.18 -10.51
C VAL A 266 -14.63 -16.16 -10.72
N CYS A 267 -13.83 -15.77 -9.70
CA CYS A 267 -12.40 -15.55 -9.86
C CYS A 267 -11.50 -16.43 -8.97
N GLY A 268 -12.09 -17.28 -8.12
CA GLY A 268 -11.35 -18.17 -7.23
C GLY A 268 -10.72 -17.52 -6.00
N SER A 269 -10.71 -16.19 -5.89
CA SER A 269 -10.12 -15.48 -4.74
C SER A 269 -10.89 -15.77 -3.45
N PRO A 270 -10.23 -15.87 -2.29
CA PRO A 270 -10.90 -16.11 -1.01
C PRO A 270 -11.93 -15.02 -0.67
N THR A 271 -13.11 -15.44 -0.21
CA THR A 271 -14.21 -14.53 0.14
C THR A 271 -15.15 -15.18 1.16
N THR A 272 -15.91 -14.37 1.92
CA THR A 272 -16.98 -14.81 2.83
C THR A 272 -18.33 -15.00 2.14
N SER A 273 -18.43 -14.75 0.84
CA SER A 273 -19.68 -14.87 0.05
C SER A 273 -19.42 -15.60 -1.26
N ASP A 274 -20.47 -16.12 -1.92
CA ASP A 274 -20.34 -16.87 -3.17
C ASP A 274 -19.55 -16.11 -4.25
N VAL A 275 -19.79 -14.80 -4.38
CA VAL A 275 -19.07 -13.91 -5.31
C VAL A 275 -18.38 -12.81 -4.52
N CYS A 276 -17.07 -12.60 -4.71
CA CYS A 276 -16.31 -11.59 -3.98
C CYS A 276 -16.76 -10.16 -4.33
N ALA A 277 -16.45 -9.23 -3.44
CA ALA A 277 -16.87 -7.83 -3.59
C ALA A 277 -16.30 -7.17 -4.85
N PHE A 278 -15.12 -7.57 -5.32
CA PHE A 278 -14.53 -7.07 -6.55
C PHE A 278 -15.30 -7.58 -7.79
N CYS A 279 -15.60 -8.88 -7.88
CA CYS A 279 -16.38 -9.40 -9.00
C CYS A 279 -17.78 -8.79 -9.07
N ARG A 280 -18.41 -8.53 -7.92
CA ARG A 280 -19.68 -7.77 -7.87
C ARG A 280 -19.54 -6.31 -8.33
N LEU A 281 -18.39 -5.68 -8.08
CA LEU A 281 -18.11 -4.34 -8.59
C LEU A 281 -17.96 -4.36 -10.11
N VAL A 282 -17.17 -5.29 -10.65
CA VAL A 282 -16.98 -5.50 -12.10
C VAL A 282 -18.30 -5.72 -12.81
N ASP A 283 -19.14 -6.63 -12.32
CA ASP A 283 -20.46 -6.94 -12.86
C ASP A 283 -21.37 -5.70 -12.91
N ARG A 284 -21.45 -4.95 -11.81
CA ARG A 284 -22.25 -3.70 -11.75
C ARG A 284 -21.73 -2.61 -12.67
N ALA A 285 -20.44 -2.57 -12.92
CA ALA A 285 -19.81 -1.65 -13.86
C ALA A 285 -19.99 -2.05 -15.32
N GLY A 286 -20.64 -3.19 -15.61
CA GLY A 286 -20.77 -3.73 -16.95
C GLY A 286 -19.48 -4.29 -17.54
N GLY A 287 -18.49 -4.52 -16.68
CA GLY A 287 -17.21 -5.13 -17.04
C GLY A 287 -17.26 -6.66 -17.05
N HIS A 288 -16.11 -7.26 -17.26
CA HIS A 288 -15.95 -8.72 -17.26
C HIS A 288 -14.85 -9.16 -16.31
N ALA A 289 -15.20 -10.03 -15.36
CA ALA A 289 -14.23 -10.62 -14.47
C ALA A 289 -13.36 -11.66 -15.21
N ARG A 290 -12.08 -11.74 -14.86
CA ARG A 290 -11.12 -12.64 -15.50
C ARG A 290 -10.72 -13.77 -14.54
N THR A 291 -10.61 -14.97 -15.08
CA THR A 291 -10.01 -16.13 -14.44
C THR A 291 -8.52 -16.28 -14.77
N GLU A 292 -8.05 -15.64 -15.84
CA GLU A 292 -6.66 -15.66 -16.30
C GLU A 292 -5.72 -14.82 -15.42
N PRO A 293 -4.39 -15.07 -15.43
CA PRO A 293 -3.41 -14.27 -14.71
C PRO A 293 -3.53 -12.79 -15.02
N VAL A 294 -3.41 -11.97 -13.98
CA VAL A 294 -3.79 -10.54 -14.03
C VAL A 294 -2.67 -9.66 -14.54
N ALA A 295 -1.40 -10.06 -14.40
CA ALA A 295 -0.28 -9.16 -14.59
C ALA A 295 0.48 -9.38 -15.90
N VAL A 296 0.71 -8.30 -16.65
CA VAL A 296 1.65 -8.25 -17.78
C VAL A 296 3.00 -7.73 -17.28
N THR A 297 4.09 -8.47 -17.54
CA THR A 297 5.44 -8.05 -17.15
C THR A 297 5.96 -7.01 -18.13
N ILE A 298 6.36 -5.83 -17.62
CA ILE A 298 7.06 -4.80 -18.38
C ILE A 298 8.48 -4.71 -17.81
N GLY A 299 9.49 -4.90 -18.67
CA GLY A 299 10.90 -4.60 -18.32
C GLY A 299 11.68 -5.71 -17.62
N ARG A 300 11.68 -6.93 -18.13
CA ARG A 300 12.63 -7.95 -17.71
C ARG A 300 13.92 -7.85 -18.53
N LYS A 301 15.04 -7.41 -17.96
CA LYS A 301 16.34 -7.84 -18.44
C LYS A 301 16.52 -9.30 -18.04
N GLU A 302 16.61 -10.21 -19.02
CA GLU A 302 17.00 -11.59 -18.77
C GLU A 302 18.31 -11.58 -17.98
N LYS A 303 18.27 -12.08 -16.76
CA LYS A 303 19.49 -12.44 -16.03
C LYS A 303 20.10 -13.62 -16.80
N THR A 304 21.08 -13.36 -17.66
CA THR A 304 22.00 -14.40 -18.16
C THR A 304 22.62 -15.07 -16.94
N ARG A 305 22.21 -16.30 -16.68
CA ARG A 305 22.87 -17.18 -15.71
C ARG A 305 24.27 -17.42 -16.25
N SER A 306 25.28 -16.80 -15.62
CA SER A 306 26.68 -17.18 -15.76
C SER A 306 27.01 -18.30 -14.78
#